data_1d6e60454048c1b2b5103ebce8b1ea0f
#
_entry.id   1d6e60454048c1b2b5103ebce8b1ea0f
#
_cell.length_a   1.000
_cell.length_b   1.000
_cell.length_c   1.000
_cell.angle_alpha   90.00
_cell.angle_beta   90.00
_cell.angle_gamma   90.00
#
_symmetry.space_group_name_H-M   'P 1'
#
loop_
_entity.id
_entity.type
_entity.pdbx_description
1 polymer ?
#
loop_
_entity_poly.entity_id
_entity_poly.type
_entity_poly.pdbx_seq_one_letter_code
_entity_poly.pdbx_strand_id
1 'polypeptide(L)'
;LRTAVITAKEGSMPAENITRAIKRGTGELEGVNYEEIRYEGYGINGAAIIIDCLTDNKQRAVADVRHALSKHGGNLGTDGCVSFLFNHCGSIFFPPGLNSENLMEIAIELGADDVLLN
;
A
#
# COMPACT_ATOMS: atom_id res chain seq x y z
N LEU A 1 11.08 -8.52 -1.39
CA LEU A 1 11.20 -9.44 -2.52
C LEU A 1 10.73 -10.85 -2.17
N ARG A 2 11.25 -11.47 -1.08
CA ARG A 2 10.91 -12.86 -0.70
C ARG A 2 9.40 -13.06 -0.53
N THR A 3 8.72 -12.20 0.20
CA THR A 3 7.27 -12.27 0.42
C THR A 3 6.50 -12.16 -0.90
N ALA A 4 6.86 -11.19 -1.76
CA ALA A 4 6.23 -11.01 -3.06
C ALA A 4 6.36 -12.25 -3.96
N VAL A 5 7.51 -12.94 -3.92
CA VAL A 5 7.72 -14.20 -4.66
C VAL A 5 6.84 -15.32 -4.11
N ILE A 6 6.67 -15.41 -2.80
CA ILE A 6 5.78 -16.40 -2.16
C ILE A 6 4.35 -16.16 -2.61
N THR A 7 3.85 -14.93 -2.47
CA THR A 7 2.48 -14.56 -2.88
C THR A 7 2.24 -14.82 -4.38
N ALA A 8 3.22 -14.51 -5.24
CA ALA A 8 3.11 -14.80 -6.66
C ALA A 8 3.00 -16.30 -6.97
N LYS A 9 3.73 -17.15 -6.24
CA LYS A 9 3.64 -18.60 -6.36
C LYS A 9 2.29 -19.14 -5.86
N GLU A 10 1.80 -18.64 -4.76
CA GLU A 10 0.47 -18.97 -4.21
C GLU A 10 -0.63 -18.58 -5.20
N GLY A 11 -0.47 -17.44 -5.92
CA GLY A 11 -1.32 -17.00 -7.02
C GLY A 11 -1.10 -17.75 -8.35
N SER A 12 -0.32 -18.85 -8.34
CA SER A 12 -0.03 -19.66 -9.53
C SER A 12 0.64 -18.91 -10.69
N MET A 13 1.44 -17.88 -10.39
CA MET A 13 2.20 -17.16 -11.42
C MET A 13 3.33 -18.05 -11.97
N PRO A 14 3.46 -18.18 -13.31
CA PRO A 14 4.54 -18.93 -13.92
C PRO A 14 5.94 -18.44 -13.51
N ALA A 15 6.87 -19.37 -13.28
CA ALA A 15 8.21 -19.06 -12.80
C ALA A 15 8.98 -18.07 -13.69
N GLU A 16 8.82 -18.15 -15.02
CA GLU A 16 9.40 -17.20 -15.97
C GLU A 16 8.88 -15.78 -15.77
N ASN A 17 7.58 -15.63 -15.49
CA ASN A 17 6.98 -14.32 -15.23
C ASN A 17 7.49 -13.73 -13.93
N ILE A 18 7.66 -14.55 -12.89
CA ILE A 18 8.28 -14.14 -11.62
C ILE A 18 9.71 -13.67 -11.88
N THR A 19 10.51 -14.43 -12.60
CA THR A 19 11.92 -14.08 -12.93
C THR A 19 11.98 -12.79 -13.73
N ARG A 20 11.12 -12.63 -14.73
CA ARG A 20 11.06 -11.42 -15.56
C ARG A 20 10.65 -10.20 -14.73
N ALA A 21 9.68 -10.34 -13.83
CA ALA A 21 9.26 -9.28 -12.93
C ALA A 21 10.39 -8.87 -11.96
N ILE A 22 11.14 -9.82 -11.41
CA ILE A 22 12.30 -9.55 -10.57
C ILE A 22 13.34 -8.75 -11.35
N LYS A 23 13.76 -9.23 -12.54
CA LYS A 23 14.74 -8.54 -13.38
C LYS A 23 14.33 -7.11 -13.74
N ARG A 24 13.03 -6.90 -14.00
CA ARG A 24 12.49 -5.58 -14.27
C ARG A 24 12.56 -4.68 -13.02
N GLY A 25 12.22 -5.20 -11.85
CA GLY A 25 12.23 -4.44 -10.59
C GLY A 25 13.63 -4.17 -10.04
N THR A 26 14.62 -5.04 -10.32
CA THR A 26 16.02 -4.86 -9.89
C THR A 26 16.85 -3.99 -10.86
N GLY A 27 16.26 -3.57 -11.98
CA GLY A 27 16.97 -2.77 -12.99
C GLY A 27 17.92 -3.57 -13.88
N GLU A 28 17.86 -4.90 -13.85
CA GLU A 28 18.67 -5.77 -14.73
C GLU A 28 18.21 -5.72 -16.20
N LEU A 29 17.02 -5.20 -16.46
CA LEU A 29 16.54 -4.93 -17.81
C LEU A 29 16.85 -3.48 -18.16
N GLU A 30 17.65 -3.26 -19.20
CA GLU A 30 18.01 -1.94 -19.68
C GLU A 30 16.79 -1.07 -19.99
N GLY A 31 16.82 0.19 -19.55
CA GLY A 31 15.83 1.21 -19.89
C GLY A 31 14.61 1.27 -18.97
N VAL A 32 14.55 0.50 -17.87
CA VAL A 32 13.44 0.55 -16.92
C VAL A 32 13.94 0.97 -15.54
N ASN A 33 13.73 2.22 -15.19
CA ASN A 33 13.95 2.74 -13.84
C ASN A 33 12.61 2.97 -13.15
N TYR A 34 12.36 2.27 -12.05
CA TYR A 34 11.18 2.50 -11.20
C TYR A 34 11.49 3.54 -10.13
N GLU A 35 10.54 4.43 -9.91
CA GLU A 35 10.55 5.42 -8.84
C GLU A 35 9.31 5.27 -7.99
N GLU A 36 9.48 5.41 -6.67
CA GLU A 36 8.38 5.51 -5.72
C GLU A 36 7.87 6.94 -5.66
N ILE A 37 6.57 7.11 -5.78
CA ILE A 37 5.91 8.42 -5.72
C ILE A 37 4.68 8.28 -4.86
N ARG A 38 4.50 9.22 -3.93
CA ARG A 38 3.29 9.34 -3.14
C ARG A 38 2.41 10.46 -3.68
N TYR A 39 1.15 10.15 -3.88
CA TYR A 39 0.11 11.12 -4.19
C TYR A 39 -0.87 11.21 -3.03
N GLU A 40 -1.41 12.40 -2.85
CA GLU A 40 -2.39 12.70 -1.83
C GLU A 40 -3.63 13.30 -2.46
N GLY A 41 -4.80 13.00 -1.93
CA GLY A 41 -6.03 13.50 -2.47
C GLY A 41 -7.25 13.14 -1.65
N TYR A 42 -8.40 13.38 -2.25
CA TYR A 42 -9.69 13.15 -1.63
C TYR A 42 -10.53 12.24 -2.51
N GLY A 43 -11.16 11.25 -1.90
CA GLY A 43 -12.19 10.43 -2.50
C GLY A 43 -13.57 11.08 -2.37
N ILE A 44 -14.60 10.28 -2.66
CA ILE A 44 -15.99 10.70 -2.51
C ILE A 44 -16.26 11.19 -1.07
N ASN A 45 -17.07 12.23 -0.94
CA ASN A 45 -17.41 12.86 0.34
C ASN A 45 -16.22 13.38 1.15
N GLY A 46 -15.08 13.67 0.49
CA GLY A 46 -13.91 14.22 1.13
C GLY A 46 -13.07 13.23 1.93
N ALA A 47 -13.21 11.93 1.68
CA ALA A 47 -12.37 10.91 2.29
C ALA A 47 -10.91 11.12 1.91
N ALA A 48 -10.02 11.26 2.91
CA ALA A 48 -8.59 11.41 2.68
C ALA A 48 -7.97 10.13 2.11
N ILE A 49 -7.14 10.26 1.08
CA ILE A 49 -6.51 9.13 0.40
C ILE A 49 -5.02 9.41 0.21
N ILE A 50 -4.19 8.44 0.60
CA ILE A 50 -2.77 8.36 0.22
C ILE A 50 -2.63 7.25 -0.82
N ILE A 51 -1.87 7.52 -1.88
CA ILE A 51 -1.64 6.58 -2.98
C ILE A 51 -0.14 6.45 -3.19
N ASP A 52 0.42 5.31 -2.83
CA ASP A 52 1.82 4.98 -3.10
C ASP A 52 1.92 4.28 -4.45
N CYS A 53 2.69 4.86 -5.36
CA CYS A 53 2.90 4.37 -6.70
C CYS A 53 4.36 3.98 -6.92
N LEU A 54 4.57 2.83 -7.55
CA LEU A 54 5.86 2.44 -8.11
C LEU A 54 5.73 2.48 -9.63
N THR A 55 6.44 3.41 -10.27
CA THR A 55 6.27 3.66 -11.71
C THR A 55 7.59 3.95 -12.41
N ASP A 56 7.65 3.59 -13.68
CA ASP A 56 8.71 3.96 -14.61
C ASP A 56 8.39 5.28 -15.36
N ASN A 57 7.18 5.84 -15.16
CA ASN A 57 6.74 7.06 -15.83
C ASN A 57 5.82 7.89 -14.93
N LYS A 58 6.40 8.91 -14.29
CA LYS A 58 5.68 9.83 -13.39
C LYS A 58 4.51 10.56 -14.06
N GLN A 59 4.70 10.98 -15.32
CA GLN A 59 3.68 11.76 -16.04
C GLN A 59 2.45 10.90 -16.33
N ARG A 60 2.65 9.64 -16.73
CA ARG A 60 1.56 8.70 -16.93
C ARG A 60 0.87 8.39 -15.59
N ALA A 61 1.63 8.07 -14.54
CA ALA A 61 1.07 7.75 -13.23
C ALA A 61 0.21 8.88 -12.66
N VAL A 62 0.67 10.14 -12.68
CA VAL A 62 -0.12 11.27 -12.18
C VAL A 62 -1.38 11.51 -13.00
N ALA A 63 -1.33 11.30 -14.32
CA ALA A 63 -2.49 11.43 -15.20
C ALA A 63 -3.54 10.36 -14.88
N ASP A 64 -3.11 9.10 -14.71
CA ASP A 64 -3.99 7.98 -14.41
C ASP A 64 -4.63 8.13 -13.03
N VAL A 65 -3.86 8.52 -12.01
CA VAL A 65 -4.37 8.77 -10.65
C VAL A 65 -5.38 9.91 -10.65
N ARG A 66 -5.06 11.04 -11.31
CA ARG A 66 -5.98 12.17 -11.43
C ARG A 66 -7.27 11.79 -12.14
N HIS A 67 -7.16 11.05 -13.23
CA HIS A 67 -8.32 10.58 -13.96
C HIS A 67 -9.20 9.65 -13.12
N ALA A 68 -8.59 8.67 -12.44
CA ALA A 68 -9.29 7.72 -11.59
C ALA A 68 -10.05 8.44 -10.47
N LEU A 69 -9.39 9.33 -9.73
CA LEU A 69 -10.03 10.10 -8.66
C LEU A 69 -11.19 10.95 -9.19
N SER A 70 -10.95 11.72 -10.24
CA SER A 70 -11.98 12.61 -10.82
C SER A 70 -13.19 11.84 -11.34
N LYS A 71 -12.97 10.69 -11.98
CA LYS A 71 -14.04 9.83 -12.49
C LYS A 71 -14.96 9.30 -11.39
N HIS A 72 -14.41 9.11 -10.19
CA HIS A 72 -15.15 8.54 -9.04
C HIS A 72 -15.52 9.58 -7.96
N GLY A 73 -15.60 10.86 -8.34
CA GLY A 73 -16.09 11.92 -7.46
C GLY A 73 -15.07 12.42 -6.43
N GLY A 74 -13.79 12.07 -6.61
CA GLY A 74 -12.67 12.57 -5.84
C GLY A 74 -11.83 13.59 -6.61
N ASN A 75 -10.73 13.99 -6.02
CA ASN A 75 -9.75 14.88 -6.66
C ASN A 75 -8.34 14.64 -6.12
N LEU A 76 -7.35 14.81 -6.98
CA LEU A 76 -5.95 14.83 -6.60
C LEU A 76 -5.63 16.15 -5.93
N GLY A 77 -5.01 16.10 -4.74
CA GLY A 77 -4.56 17.26 -3.99
C GLY A 77 -3.08 17.57 -4.20
N THR A 78 -2.57 18.46 -3.36
CA THR A 78 -1.14 18.78 -3.28
C THR A 78 -0.47 17.94 -2.21
N ASP A 79 0.85 17.81 -2.29
CA ASP A 79 1.64 17.10 -1.28
C ASP A 79 1.40 17.70 0.11
N GLY A 80 1.19 16.85 1.10
CA GLY A 80 0.91 17.24 2.48
C GLY A 80 -0.55 17.59 2.77
N CYS A 81 -1.47 17.50 1.80
CA CYS A 81 -2.85 17.91 2.01
C CYS A 81 -3.64 16.95 2.93
N VAL A 82 -3.24 15.68 3.02
CA VAL A 82 -3.91 14.67 3.87
C VAL A 82 -2.96 13.82 4.70
N SER A 83 -1.66 13.83 4.44
CA SER A 83 -0.68 12.97 5.11
C SER A 83 -0.68 13.13 6.64
N PHE A 84 -0.97 14.33 7.13
CA PHE A 84 -1.08 14.61 8.57
C PHE A 84 -2.24 13.87 9.27
N LEU A 85 -3.20 13.35 8.51
CA LEU A 85 -4.33 12.56 9.03
C LEU A 85 -3.98 11.07 9.21
N PHE A 86 -2.81 10.64 8.69
CA PHE A 86 -2.42 9.24 8.69
C PHE A 86 -1.26 9.00 9.65
N ASN A 87 -1.34 7.92 10.40
CA ASN A 87 -0.25 7.41 11.20
C ASN A 87 0.25 6.11 10.58
N HIS A 88 1.54 6.05 10.23
CA HIS A 88 2.15 4.85 9.66
C HIS A 88 2.41 3.84 10.77
N CYS A 89 1.62 2.77 10.81
CA CYS A 89 1.70 1.73 11.84
C CYS A 89 1.54 0.33 11.23
N GLY A 90 1.97 -0.69 11.97
CA GLY A 90 1.64 -2.08 11.68
C GLY A 90 0.28 -2.45 12.28
N SER A 91 -0.52 -3.24 11.57
CA SER A 91 -1.79 -3.77 12.08
C SER A 91 -1.74 -5.28 12.11
N ILE A 92 -2.16 -5.87 13.23
CA ILE A 92 -2.30 -7.32 13.39
C ILE A 92 -3.78 -7.61 13.63
N PHE A 93 -4.36 -8.44 12.77
CA PHE A 93 -5.76 -8.84 12.89
C PHE A 93 -5.88 -10.26 13.44
N PHE A 94 -6.72 -10.42 14.42
CA PHE A 94 -7.05 -11.73 15.00
C PHE A 94 -8.47 -12.12 14.62
N PRO A 95 -8.74 -13.42 14.36
CA PRO A 95 -10.09 -13.89 14.11
C PRO A 95 -10.96 -13.78 15.37
N PRO A 96 -12.27 -13.63 15.22
CA PRO A 96 -13.19 -13.61 16.35
C PRO A 96 -13.17 -14.93 17.14
N GLY A 97 -13.46 -14.86 18.44
CA GLY A 97 -13.52 -16.02 19.33
C GLY A 97 -12.25 -16.26 20.17
N LEU A 98 -11.24 -15.41 20.05
CA LEU A 98 -10.08 -15.41 20.96
C LEU A 98 -10.43 -14.60 22.23
N ASN A 99 -9.74 -14.94 23.35
CA ASN A 99 -9.88 -14.20 24.58
C ASN A 99 -9.29 -12.79 24.43
N SER A 100 -10.17 -11.79 24.33
CA SER A 100 -9.78 -10.39 24.11
C SER A 100 -8.99 -9.79 25.28
N GLU A 101 -9.28 -10.19 26.53
CA GLU A 101 -8.55 -9.71 27.70
C GLU A 101 -7.09 -10.18 27.68
N ASN A 102 -6.87 -11.45 27.41
CA ASN A 102 -5.52 -12.02 27.30
C ASN A 102 -4.73 -11.43 26.13
N LEU A 103 -5.39 -11.20 24.97
CA LEU A 103 -4.77 -10.54 23.83
C LEU A 103 -4.39 -9.09 24.15
N MET A 104 -5.22 -8.37 24.88
CA MET A 104 -4.94 -7.00 25.29
C MET A 104 -3.75 -6.93 26.25
N GLU A 105 -3.68 -7.82 27.23
CA GLU A 105 -2.54 -7.90 28.16
C GLU A 105 -1.22 -8.16 27.41
N ILE A 106 -1.19 -9.16 26.52
CA ILE A 106 -0.01 -9.49 25.70
C ILE A 106 0.37 -8.32 24.80
N ALA A 107 -0.60 -7.67 24.17
CA ALA A 107 -0.34 -6.54 23.28
C ALA A 107 0.30 -5.37 24.05
N ILE A 108 -0.19 -5.05 25.24
CA ILE A 108 0.38 -4.01 26.10
C ILE A 108 1.80 -4.38 26.52
N GLU A 109 2.05 -5.62 26.95
CA GLU A 109 3.39 -6.09 27.33
C GLU A 109 4.39 -6.00 26.18
N LEU A 110 3.94 -6.26 24.94
CA LEU A 110 4.76 -6.18 23.73
C LEU A 110 4.87 -4.77 23.16
N GLY A 111 4.23 -3.77 23.76
CA GLY A 111 4.35 -2.36 23.39
C GLY A 111 3.48 -1.97 22.20
N ALA A 112 2.31 -2.56 22.04
CA ALA A 112 1.33 -2.11 21.07
C ALA A 112 0.82 -0.69 21.42
N ASP A 113 0.68 0.17 20.42
CA ASP A 113 0.19 1.53 20.61
C ASP A 113 -1.30 1.57 20.93
N ASP A 114 -2.09 0.65 20.37
CA ASP A 114 -3.54 0.56 20.58
C ASP A 114 -4.07 -0.85 20.32
N VAL A 115 -5.20 -1.18 20.94
CA VAL A 115 -5.94 -2.44 20.76
C VAL A 115 -7.41 -2.14 20.54
N LEU A 116 -7.89 -2.38 19.32
CA LEU A 116 -9.28 -2.15 18.94
C LEU A 116 -10.08 -3.46 18.95
N LEU A 117 -11.20 -3.45 19.64
CA LEU A 117 -12.18 -4.55 19.66
C LEU A 117 -13.34 -4.17 18.72
N ASN A 118 -13.58 -4.97 17.71
CA ASN A 118 -14.69 -4.82 16.74
C ASN A 118 -15.76 -5.87 16.96
#